data_a78cde5f21c14601e44d2f23c1152853
#
_entry.id   a78cde5f21c14601e44d2f23c1152853
#
_cell.length_a   1.000
_cell.length_b   1.000
_cell.length_c   1.000
_cell.angle_alpha   90.00
_cell.angle_beta   90.00
_cell.angle_gamma   90.00
#
_symmetry.space_group_name_H-M   'P 1'
#
loop_
_entity.id
_entity.type
_entity.pdbx_description
1 polymer ?
#
loop_
_entity_poly.entity_id
_entity_poly.type
_entity_poly.pdbx_seq_one_letter_code
_entity_poly.pdbx_strand_id
1 'polypeptide(L)'
;AVAAALEAGRQSLILMPEIALTAQFLDRFAARFGARPGEWHSGVSARKRARLWTGVALGEVKVVAGARSALFLPFTDLATIIVDEEHEAAYKQEDGVPYHARDMAVVRGQIEASAVILASATPSIESRVNATQGRYHHIRLATRFKARPLPEIAAIDLRTEAAARGKWIAPRLAGAISNVLARGEQALLFLNRRGYAPLTLCRACGHRFQCPNCTAWLVEHRFRRALMCHHCGHLERRPSVCPACQTEDCLAACGPGIERLAEEAATLFPRARILTLSSDFPGGAERLRAEIEAISRGDFDIVIGTQLVAKGHNFPLLSLVGVIDADIGLTSGDPRAAERTFQLLQQVTGRAGRFETAGRAYVQTWQPEHPVMRALLSGDSERFYEEETNQRRAACLPPFGRLAALIVSGKDSASAEAHARALARAAYTLPPSEGWTLTPAGGWPKDNELTILGPAEAPIAVIRGRHRFRLLVRAPRAADLQGFLRAWLASGPKEKGGVRVAVDVDPQSFL
;
A
#
# COMPACT_ATOMS: atom_id res chain seq x y z
N ALA A 1 0.31 -5.50 26.86
CA ALA A 1 1.75 -5.41 26.61
C ALA A 1 2.32 -4.11 27.17
N VAL A 2 1.92 -2.92 26.64
CA VAL A 2 2.47 -1.63 27.13
C VAL A 2 2.28 -1.44 28.64
N ALA A 3 1.08 -1.73 29.18
CA ALA A 3 0.83 -1.62 30.62
C ALA A 3 1.81 -2.49 31.45
N ALA A 4 1.97 -3.76 31.07
CA ALA A 4 2.88 -4.68 31.74
C ALA A 4 4.36 -4.20 31.66
N ALA A 5 4.77 -3.63 30.53
CA ALA A 5 6.12 -3.05 30.41
C ALA A 5 6.30 -1.83 31.32
N LEU A 6 5.29 -0.96 31.40
CA LEU A 6 5.30 0.23 32.28
C LEU A 6 5.34 -0.18 33.78
N GLU A 7 4.54 -1.16 34.15
CA GLU A 7 4.52 -1.71 35.54
C GLU A 7 5.89 -2.31 35.93
N ALA A 8 6.58 -2.90 34.95
CA ALA A 8 7.96 -3.39 35.13
C ALA A 8 9.04 -2.29 35.06
N GLY A 9 8.66 -1.03 34.84
CA GLY A 9 9.58 0.10 34.67
C GLY A 9 10.36 0.10 33.33
N ARG A 10 10.00 -0.79 32.40
CA ARG A 10 10.70 -1.01 31.12
C ARG A 10 10.12 -0.17 29.98
N GLN A 11 10.84 -0.12 28.87
CA GLN A 11 10.47 0.69 27.70
C GLN A 11 9.64 -0.11 26.68
N SER A 12 8.79 0.60 25.93
CA SER A 12 7.95 0.05 24.85
C SER A 12 8.04 0.88 23.59
N LEU A 13 8.10 0.20 22.44
CA LEU A 13 8.02 0.81 21.12
C LEU A 13 6.74 0.38 20.42
N ILE A 14 5.99 1.35 19.90
CA ILE A 14 4.81 1.13 19.04
C ILE A 14 5.14 1.67 17.65
N LEU A 15 5.31 0.78 16.69
CA LEU A 15 5.44 1.14 15.28
C LEU A 15 4.06 1.23 14.66
N MET A 16 3.81 2.33 13.97
CA MET A 16 2.56 2.60 13.27
C MET A 16 2.86 3.17 11.88
N PRO A 17 2.03 2.91 10.86
CA PRO A 17 2.08 3.69 9.63
C PRO A 17 1.91 5.19 9.94
N GLU A 18 2.66 6.06 9.27
CA GLU A 18 2.65 7.52 9.58
C GLU A 18 1.23 8.12 9.62
N ILE A 19 0.34 7.62 8.74
CA ILE A 19 -1.06 8.04 8.65
C ILE A 19 -1.89 7.59 9.87
N ALA A 20 -1.49 6.53 10.55
CA ALA A 20 -2.22 5.97 11.70
C ALA A 20 -1.85 6.67 13.02
N LEU A 21 -0.76 7.46 13.05
CA LEU A 21 -0.33 8.27 14.19
C LEU A 21 -1.21 9.53 14.30
N THR A 22 -2.49 9.32 14.58
CA THR A 22 -3.50 10.37 14.60
C THR A 22 -3.63 11.00 15.99
N ALA A 23 -4.13 12.23 16.06
CA ALA A 23 -4.48 12.87 17.33
C ALA A 23 -5.41 11.96 18.15
N GLN A 24 -6.37 11.31 17.51
CA GLN A 24 -7.31 10.39 18.14
C GLN A 24 -6.61 9.17 18.81
N PHE A 25 -5.55 8.63 18.21
CA PHE A 25 -4.74 7.60 18.86
C PHE A 25 -4.01 8.14 20.08
N LEU A 26 -3.36 9.31 19.95
CA LEU A 26 -2.60 9.95 21.04
C LEU A 26 -3.51 10.31 22.22
N ASP A 27 -4.71 10.82 21.96
CA ASP A 27 -5.68 11.17 23.00
C ASP A 27 -6.23 9.93 23.71
N ARG A 28 -6.54 8.87 22.97
CA ARG A 28 -6.94 7.59 23.56
C ARG A 28 -5.82 6.96 24.39
N PHE A 29 -4.57 7.09 23.93
CA PHE A 29 -3.42 6.63 24.68
C PHE A 29 -3.27 7.42 25.97
N ALA A 30 -3.35 8.76 25.90
CA ALA A 30 -3.29 9.63 27.07
C ALA A 30 -4.42 9.37 28.06
N ALA A 31 -5.64 9.14 27.58
CA ALA A 31 -6.78 8.77 28.45
C ALA A 31 -6.57 7.44 29.16
N ARG A 32 -5.83 6.49 28.56
CA ARG A 32 -5.54 5.18 29.15
C ARG A 32 -4.37 5.19 30.13
N PHE A 33 -3.31 5.94 29.81
CA PHE A 33 -2.02 5.87 30.52
C PHE A 33 -1.65 7.16 31.26
N GLY A 34 -2.51 8.20 31.21
CA GLY A 34 -2.30 9.49 31.89
C GLY A 34 -1.36 10.46 31.17
N ALA A 35 -0.64 10.00 30.14
CA ALA A 35 0.29 10.83 29.36
C ALA A 35 0.36 10.35 27.91
N ARG A 36 0.72 11.26 26.98
CA ARG A 36 0.97 10.91 25.58
C ARG A 36 2.31 10.19 25.44
N PRO A 37 2.45 9.21 24.50
CA PRO A 37 3.74 8.61 24.21
C PRO A 37 4.67 9.62 23.54
N GLY A 38 5.98 9.38 23.55
CA GLY A 38 6.93 10.10 22.72
C GLY A 38 6.65 9.87 21.25
N GLU A 39 6.57 10.94 20.44
CA GLU A 39 6.22 10.85 19.01
C GLU A 39 7.47 10.90 18.12
N TRP A 40 7.60 9.92 17.20
CA TRP A 40 8.72 9.85 16.25
C TRP A 40 8.25 9.65 14.81
N HIS A 41 8.18 10.73 14.05
CA HIS A 41 7.81 10.73 12.62
C HIS A 41 8.37 11.96 11.89
N SER A 42 8.22 12.02 10.57
CA SER A 42 8.76 13.07 9.71
C SER A 42 8.27 14.48 10.06
N GLY A 43 7.03 14.61 10.55
CA GLY A 43 6.43 15.89 10.97
C GLY A 43 6.92 16.44 12.32
N VAL A 44 7.72 15.68 13.09
CA VAL A 44 8.29 16.15 14.36
C VAL A 44 9.54 16.99 14.11
N SER A 45 9.62 18.19 14.70
CA SER A 45 10.77 19.08 14.54
C SER A 45 12.07 18.44 15.02
N ALA A 46 13.20 18.83 14.41
CA ALA A 46 14.53 18.30 14.76
C ALA A 46 14.86 18.45 16.26
N ARG A 47 14.48 19.60 16.87
CA ARG A 47 14.70 19.85 18.31
C ARG A 47 13.91 18.87 19.19
N LYS A 48 12.65 18.60 18.85
CA LYS A 48 11.82 17.63 19.59
C LYS A 48 12.36 16.21 19.41
N ARG A 49 12.81 15.86 18.20
CA ARG A 49 13.44 14.55 17.94
C ARG A 49 14.72 14.37 18.74
N ALA A 50 15.60 15.36 18.78
CA ALA A 50 16.83 15.29 19.57
C ALA A 50 16.55 15.09 21.06
N ARG A 51 15.57 15.83 21.64
CA ARG A 51 15.16 15.65 23.02
C ARG A 51 14.60 14.23 23.28
N LEU A 52 13.74 13.77 22.38
CA LEU A 52 13.19 12.41 22.50
C LEU A 52 14.26 11.34 22.42
N TRP A 53 15.21 11.48 21.49
CA TRP A 53 16.36 10.58 21.36
C TRP A 53 17.13 10.46 22.68
N THR A 54 17.49 11.60 23.28
CA THR A 54 18.21 11.64 24.57
C THR A 54 17.37 11.00 25.68
N GLY A 55 16.09 11.36 25.80
CA GLY A 55 15.21 10.78 26.85
C GLY A 55 15.01 9.27 26.69
N VAL A 56 15.00 8.75 25.46
CA VAL A 56 14.96 7.30 25.20
C VAL A 56 16.29 6.65 25.63
N ALA A 57 17.43 7.24 25.27
CA ALA A 57 18.75 6.74 25.61
C ALA A 57 19.04 6.76 27.13
N LEU A 58 18.45 7.69 27.86
CA LEU A 58 18.53 7.77 29.33
C LEU A 58 17.48 6.90 30.06
N GLY A 59 16.57 6.23 29.30
CA GLY A 59 15.48 5.47 29.90
C GLY A 59 14.37 6.29 30.54
N GLU A 60 14.38 7.62 30.38
CA GLU A 60 13.35 8.54 30.91
C GLU A 60 12.03 8.43 30.14
N VAL A 61 12.10 8.25 28.81
CA VAL A 61 10.93 8.04 27.98
C VAL A 61 10.61 6.55 27.93
N LYS A 62 9.49 6.19 28.52
CA LYS A 62 9.07 4.78 28.66
C LYS A 62 8.32 4.24 27.45
N VAL A 63 7.55 5.10 26.72
CA VAL A 63 6.79 4.68 25.55
C VAL A 63 7.03 5.61 24.40
N VAL A 64 7.38 5.04 23.24
CA VAL A 64 7.48 5.77 21.97
C VAL A 64 6.47 5.19 20.98
N ALA A 65 5.71 6.06 20.33
CA ALA A 65 4.91 5.73 19.15
C ALA A 65 5.51 6.42 17.93
N GLY A 66 5.76 5.68 16.87
CA GLY A 66 6.43 6.27 15.72
C GLY A 66 6.35 5.48 14.43
N ALA A 67 6.81 6.13 13.36
CA ALA A 67 6.98 5.52 12.05
C ALA A 67 8.17 4.53 12.06
N ARG A 68 8.37 3.84 10.93
CA ARG A 68 9.41 2.80 10.74
C ARG A 68 10.80 3.15 11.29
N SER A 69 11.22 4.42 11.19
CA SER A 69 12.54 4.86 11.69
C SER A 69 12.67 4.89 13.22
N ALA A 70 11.54 4.87 13.97
CA ALA A 70 11.56 4.76 15.42
C ALA A 70 12.18 3.43 15.90
N LEU A 71 12.21 2.43 15.02
CA LEU A 71 12.83 1.14 15.28
C LEU A 71 14.32 1.25 15.67
N PHE A 72 15.01 2.29 15.25
CA PHE A 72 16.45 2.47 15.49
C PHE A 72 16.77 3.44 16.64
N LEU A 73 15.77 3.80 17.44
CA LEU A 73 16.00 4.60 18.65
C LEU A 73 16.81 3.80 19.70
N PRO A 74 17.67 4.46 20.50
CA PRO A 74 18.59 3.83 21.44
C PRO A 74 17.90 3.48 22.77
N PHE A 75 16.95 2.54 22.74
CA PHE A 75 16.34 2.04 23.97
C PHE A 75 17.37 1.29 24.80
N THR A 76 17.35 1.51 26.11
CA THR A 76 18.25 0.87 27.09
C THR A 76 17.67 -0.40 27.69
N ASP A 77 16.35 -0.49 27.79
CA ASP A 77 15.64 -1.64 28.36
C ASP A 77 14.28 -1.83 27.66
N LEU A 78 14.33 -2.24 26.40
CA LEU A 78 13.15 -2.44 25.57
C LEU A 78 12.46 -3.77 25.94
N ALA A 79 11.26 -3.70 26.52
CA ALA A 79 10.46 -4.88 26.87
C ALA A 79 9.62 -5.39 25.72
N THR A 80 9.05 -4.48 24.93
CA THR A 80 8.13 -4.86 23.85
C THR A 80 8.20 -3.95 22.64
N ILE A 81 8.07 -4.55 21.47
CA ILE A 81 7.91 -3.88 20.18
C ILE A 81 6.55 -4.27 19.62
N ILE A 82 5.68 -3.30 19.40
CA ILE A 82 4.37 -3.52 18.79
C ILE A 82 4.42 -2.96 17.37
N VAL A 83 4.09 -3.78 16.38
CA VAL A 83 3.97 -3.36 14.98
C VAL A 83 2.50 -3.42 14.62
N ASP A 84 1.86 -2.27 14.59
CA ASP A 84 0.44 -2.16 14.22
C ASP A 84 0.29 -2.14 12.71
N GLU A 85 -0.78 -2.76 12.19
CA GLU A 85 -1.01 -2.97 10.76
C GLU A 85 0.24 -3.56 10.06
N GLU A 86 0.78 -4.66 10.61
CA GLU A 86 2.09 -5.24 10.21
C GLU A 86 2.21 -5.55 8.71
N HIS A 87 1.07 -5.71 8.03
CA HIS A 87 0.97 -5.99 6.60
C HIS A 87 1.23 -4.74 5.71
N GLU A 88 1.31 -3.55 6.32
CA GLU A 88 1.42 -2.30 5.56
C GLU A 88 2.73 -2.20 4.77
N ALA A 89 2.60 -1.95 3.46
CA ALA A 89 3.75 -1.78 2.57
C ALA A 89 4.65 -0.59 2.98
N ALA A 90 4.10 0.40 3.73
CA ALA A 90 4.85 1.55 4.21
C ALA A 90 5.98 1.19 5.19
N TYR A 91 5.99 -0.02 5.75
CA TYR A 91 7.09 -0.52 6.57
C TYR A 91 8.35 -0.89 5.75
N LYS A 92 8.22 -1.07 4.43
CA LYS A 92 9.39 -1.20 3.54
C LYS A 92 9.97 0.18 3.25
N GLN A 93 11.25 0.36 3.55
CA GLN A 93 12.05 1.50 3.07
C GLN A 93 12.68 1.12 1.74
N GLU A 94 12.45 1.94 0.72
CA GLU A 94 13.00 1.74 -0.61
C GLU A 94 14.14 2.73 -0.91
N ASP A 95 14.09 3.93 -0.31
CA ASP A 95 15.12 4.96 -0.46
C ASP A 95 16.28 4.76 0.54
N GLY A 96 17.51 4.92 0.06
CA GLY A 96 18.72 4.77 0.88
C GLY A 96 19.03 3.29 1.16
N VAL A 97 19.10 2.91 2.43
CA VAL A 97 19.30 1.50 2.83
C VAL A 97 17.96 0.78 2.86
N PRO A 98 17.70 -0.18 1.95
CA PRO A 98 16.44 -0.90 1.93
C PRO A 98 16.30 -1.82 3.15
N TYR A 99 15.19 -1.72 3.87
CA TYR A 99 14.82 -2.63 4.94
C TYR A 99 13.30 -2.70 5.12
N HIS A 100 12.82 -3.76 5.75
CA HIS A 100 11.42 -3.88 6.14
C HIS A 100 11.31 -3.76 7.67
N ALA A 101 10.66 -2.72 8.17
CA ALA A 101 10.66 -2.43 9.61
C ALA A 101 9.97 -3.52 10.44
N ARG A 102 8.93 -4.19 9.92
CA ARG A 102 8.33 -5.36 10.58
C ARG A 102 9.37 -6.47 10.82
N ASP A 103 10.12 -6.82 9.78
CA ASP A 103 11.08 -7.92 9.85
C ASP A 103 12.28 -7.54 10.74
N MET A 104 12.72 -6.28 10.65
CA MET A 104 13.75 -5.75 11.55
C MET A 104 13.29 -5.64 13.00
N ALA A 105 11.99 -5.43 13.26
CA ALA A 105 11.43 -5.47 14.61
C ALA A 105 11.56 -6.87 15.22
N VAL A 106 11.29 -7.92 14.43
CA VAL A 106 11.46 -9.32 14.87
C VAL A 106 12.93 -9.63 15.17
N VAL A 107 13.85 -9.20 14.28
CA VAL A 107 15.30 -9.37 14.49
C VAL A 107 15.75 -8.62 15.74
N ARG A 108 15.33 -7.36 15.91
CA ARG A 108 15.67 -6.57 17.10
C ARG A 108 15.14 -7.23 18.38
N GLY A 109 13.88 -7.70 18.35
CA GLY A 109 13.29 -8.40 19.48
C GLY A 109 14.06 -9.65 19.88
N GLN A 110 14.59 -10.39 18.89
CA GLN A 110 15.44 -11.55 19.15
C GLN A 110 16.79 -11.18 19.78
N ILE A 111 17.43 -10.11 19.28
CA ILE A 111 18.72 -9.63 19.78
C ILE A 111 18.61 -9.09 21.23
N GLU A 112 17.55 -8.31 21.50
CA GLU A 112 17.34 -7.61 22.78
C GLU A 112 16.46 -8.42 23.76
N ALA A 113 16.08 -9.66 23.41
CA ALA A 113 15.14 -10.50 24.18
C ALA A 113 13.83 -9.76 24.52
N SER A 114 13.33 -8.96 23.59
CA SER A 114 12.09 -8.19 23.72
C SER A 114 10.91 -8.94 23.08
N ALA A 115 9.72 -8.83 23.68
CA ALA A 115 8.52 -9.39 23.09
C ALA A 115 8.10 -8.58 21.83
N VAL A 116 7.87 -9.27 20.72
CA VAL A 116 7.38 -8.63 19.49
C VAL A 116 5.94 -9.01 19.21
N ILE A 117 5.08 -8.02 19.02
CA ILE A 117 3.67 -8.19 18.73
C ILE A 117 3.39 -7.63 17.33
N LEU A 118 3.07 -8.50 16.39
CA LEU A 118 2.61 -8.13 15.05
C LEU A 118 1.09 -8.11 15.06
N ALA A 119 0.50 -6.91 14.97
CA ALA A 119 -0.95 -6.74 15.04
C ALA A 119 -1.51 -6.40 13.64
N SER A 120 -2.56 -7.10 13.24
CA SER A 120 -3.29 -6.82 12.00
C SER A 120 -4.66 -7.49 12.00
N ALA A 121 -5.64 -6.85 11.37
CA ALA A 121 -6.91 -7.48 11.01
C ALA A 121 -6.76 -8.38 9.77
N THR A 122 -5.75 -8.10 8.94
CA THR A 122 -5.44 -8.77 7.68
C THR A 122 -3.95 -9.07 7.59
N PRO A 123 -3.43 -9.99 8.41
CA PRO A 123 -2.00 -10.25 8.50
C PRO A 123 -1.40 -10.63 7.14
N SER A 124 -0.12 -10.33 6.97
CA SER A 124 0.61 -10.73 5.76
C SER A 124 0.73 -12.25 5.65
N ILE A 125 0.86 -12.75 4.41
CA ILE A 125 1.08 -14.19 4.17
C ILE A 125 2.34 -14.67 4.91
N GLU A 126 3.39 -13.86 4.98
CA GLU A 126 4.61 -14.16 5.73
C GLU A 126 4.34 -14.40 7.22
N SER A 127 3.59 -13.50 7.86
CA SER A 127 3.23 -13.63 9.26
C SER A 127 2.33 -14.84 9.51
N ARG A 128 1.35 -15.08 8.63
CA ARG A 128 0.47 -16.25 8.69
C ARG A 128 1.25 -17.57 8.58
N VAL A 129 2.13 -17.68 7.60
CA VAL A 129 2.96 -18.89 7.41
C VAL A 129 3.88 -19.11 8.59
N ASN A 130 4.50 -18.08 9.16
CA ASN A 130 5.33 -18.21 10.35
C ASN A 130 4.53 -18.67 11.57
N ALA A 131 3.29 -18.19 11.72
CA ALA A 131 2.39 -18.65 12.77
C ALA A 131 1.97 -20.11 12.57
N THR A 132 1.59 -20.51 11.36
CA THR A 132 1.21 -21.90 11.03
C THR A 132 2.38 -22.87 11.22
N GLN A 133 3.61 -22.42 11.01
CA GLN A 133 4.83 -23.20 11.23
C GLN A 133 5.32 -23.21 12.71
N GLY A 134 4.57 -22.59 13.61
CA GLY A 134 4.92 -22.52 15.03
C GLY A 134 6.08 -21.59 15.40
N ARG A 135 6.53 -20.74 14.43
CA ARG A 135 7.58 -19.74 14.70
C ARG A 135 7.04 -18.54 15.46
N TYR A 136 5.75 -18.22 15.26
CA TYR A 136 5.02 -17.18 15.98
C TYR A 136 3.83 -17.77 16.71
N HIS A 137 3.51 -17.24 17.87
CA HIS A 137 2.26 -17.54 18.55
C HIS A 137 1.12 -16.79 17.87
N HIS A 138 0.07 -17.50 17.47
CA HIS A 138 -1.10 -16.90 16.85
C HIS A 138 -2.18 -16.62 17.92
N ILE A 139 -2.45 -15.36 18.17
CA ILE A 139 -3.53 -14.91 19.06
C ILE A 139 -4.64 -14.31 18.19
N ARG A 140 -5.81 -14.95 18.20
CA ARG A 140 -6.97 -14.49 17.45
C ARG A 140 -7.96 -13.78 18.39
N LEU A 141 -8.24 -12.52 18.09
CA LEU A 141 -9.33 -11.77 18.69
C LEU A 141 -10.60 -12.04 17.87
N ALA A 142 -11.42 -13.02 18.32
CA ALA A 142 -12.53 -13.55 17.53
C ALA A 142 -13.71 -12.56 17.38
N THR A 143 -13.83 -11.59 18.30
CA THR A 143 -14.96 -10.66 18.33
C THR A 143 -14.48 -9.22 18.22
N ARG A 144 -15.28 -8.39 17.53
CA ARG A 144 -15.08 -6.94 17.56
C ARG A 144 -15.31 -6.40 18.97
N PHE A 145 -14.68 -5.26 19.26
CA PHE A 145 -14.93 -4.53 20.50
C PHE A 145 -16.42 -4.32 20.72
N LYS A 146 -16.92 -4.68 21.92
CA LYS A 146 -18.35 -4.71 22.29
C LYS A 146 -19.20 -5.71 21.48
N ALA A 147 -18.62 -6.81 20.98
CA ALA A 147 -19.30 -7.89 20.24
C ALA A 147 -20.13 -7.42 19.03
N ARG A 148 -19.70 -6.34 18.36
CA ARG A 148 -20.42 -5.79 17.19
C ARG A 148 -20.33 -6.71 15.98
N PRO A 149 -21.43 -6.87 15.21
CA PRO A 149 -21.42 -7.71 14.02
C PRO A 149 -20.50 -7.13 12.93
N LEU A 150 -19.99 -8.00 12.07
CA LEU A 150 -19.33 -7.60 10.84
C LEU A 150 -20.38 -7.03 9.87
N PRO A 151 -20.01 -6.10 8.98
CA PRO A 151 -20.94 -5.63 7.96
C PRO A 151 -21.33 -6.75 7.01
N GLU A 152 -22.55 -6.73 6.53
CA GLU A 152 -22.98 -7.55 5.40
C GLU A 152 -22.28 -7.06 4.14
N ILE A 153 -21.58 -7.95 3.42
CA ILE A 153 -20.89 -7.62 2.18
C ILE A 153 -21.60 -8.31 1.03
N ALA A 154 -22.00 -7.53 0.02
CA ALA A 154 -22.67 -8.03 -1.18
C ALA A 154 -21.92 -7.57 -2.44
N ALA A 155 -21.79 -8.48 -3.42
CA ALA A 155 -21.29 -8.11 -4.73
C ALA A 155 -22.40 -7.46 -5.58
N ILE A 156 -21.98 -6.52 -6.42
CA ILE A 156 -22.73 -6.07 -7.59
C ILE A 156 -21.95 -6.54 -8.81
N ASP A 157 -22.50 -7.54 -9.50
CA ASP A 157 -21.90 -8.09 -10.71
C ASP A 157 -22.10 -7.12 -11.88
N LEU A 158 -21.02 -6.44 -12.26
CA LEU A 158 -21.06 -5.44 -13.34
C LEU A 158 -21.33 -6.05 -14.73
N ARG A 159 -21.33 -7.36 -14.89
CA ARG A 159 -21.73 -8.02 -16.14
C ARG A 159 -23.26 -8.02 -16.33
N THR A 160 -24.00 -7.97 -15.23
CA THR A 160 -25.47 -8.05 -15.20
C THR A 160 -26.12 -6.79 -14.66
N GLU A 161 -25.47 -6.11 -13.70
CA GLU A 161 -25.99 -4.93 -13.02
C GLU A 161 -25.10 -3.68 -13.28
N ALA A 162 -24.61 -3.50 -14.53
CA ALA A 162 -23.70 -2.41 -14.84
C ALA A 162 -24.31 -1.01 -14.64
N ALA A 163 -23.48 -0.06 -14.28
CA ALA A 163 -23.84 1.36 -14.34
C ALA A 163 -24.13 1.78 -15.80
N ALA A 164 -24.93 2.81 -16.01
CA ALA A 164 -25.18 3.36 -17.32
C ALA A 164 -23.89 3.79 -18.02
N ARG A 165 -23.87 3.81 -19.36
CA ARG A 165 -22.68 4.16 -20.13
C ARG A 165 -22.06 5.50 -19.67
N GLY A 166 -20.81 5.47 -19.29
CA GLY A 166 -20.08 6.63 -18.78
C GLY A 166 -20.39 6.99 -17.32
N LYS A 167 -21.10 6.14 -16.61
CA LYS A 167 -21.35 6.21 -15.16
C LYS A 167 -20.61 5.11 -14.43
N TRP A 168 -20.46 5.27 -13.12
CA TRP A 168 -19.65 4.40 -12.27
C TRP A 168 -20.42 3.81 -11.10
N ILE A 169 -21.52 4.46 -10.70
CA ILE A 169 -22.39 4.02 -9.60
C ILE A 169 -23.50 3.16 -10.17
N ALA A 170 -23.48 1.85 -9.88
CA ALA A 170 -24.54 0.94 -10.30
C ALA A 170 -25.89 1.31 -9.65
N PRO A 171 -27.03 1.04 -10.32
CA PRO A 171 -28.36 1.41 -9.80
C PRO A 171 -28.64 0.88 -8.40
N ARG A 172 -28.24 -0.36 -8.11
CA ARG A 172 -28.40 -0.99 -6.79
C ARG A 172 -27.61 -0.25 -5.70
N LEU A 173 -26.38 0.20 -6.00
CA LEU A 173 -25.59 1.00 -5.08
C LEU A 173 -26.21 2.38 -4.87
N ALA A 174 -26.70 3.02 -5.94
CA ALA A 174 -27.38 4.31 -5.86
C ALA A 174 -28.63 4.25 -4.98
N GLY A 175 -29.44 3.20 -5.12
CA GLY A 175 -30.60 2.95 -4.25
C GLY A 175 -30.21 2.76 -2.78
N ALA A 176 -29.14 2.02 -2.53
CA ALA A 176 -28.63 1.83 -1.16
C ALA A 176 -28.14 3.14 -0.53
N ILE A 177 -27.45 4.02 -1.30
CA ILE A 177 -27.05 5.34 -0.84
C ILE A 177 -28.26 6.20 -0.49
N SER A 178 -29.27 6.24 -1.38
CA SER A 178 -30.52 6.99 -1.11
C SER A 178 -31.18 6.57 0.21
N ASN A 179 -31.23 5.27 0.50
CA ASN A 179 -31.81 4.75 1.74
C ASN A 179 -31.00 5.16 2.99
N VAL A 180 -29.67 5.21 2.89
CA VAL A 180 -28.79 5.64 3.97
C VAL A 180 -28.96 7.15 4.24
N LEU A 181 -28.99 7.94 3.19
CA LEU A 181 -29.21 9.39 3.31
C LEU A 181 -30.58 9.73 3.92
N ALA A 182 -31.61 8.98 3.55
CA ALA A 182 -32.94 9.15 4.12
C ALA A 182 -33.01 8.89 5.64
N ARG A 183 -32.07 8.10 6.19
CA ARG A 183 -31.94 7.84 7.63
C ARG A 183 -30.99 8.80 8.34
N GLY A 184 -30.42 9.78 7.63
CA GLY A 184 -29.42 10.70 8.18
C GLY A 184 -28.07 10.05 8.50
N GLU A 185 -27.77 8.90 7.86
CA GLU A 185 -26.53 8.18 7.99
C GLU A 185 -25.56 8.54 6.85
N GLN A 186 -24.31 8.08 6.95
CA GLN A 186 -23.27 8.40 5.99
C GLN A 186 -22.93 7.22 5.08
N ALA A 187 -22.59 7.54 3.83
CA ALA A 187 -22.06 6.61 2.83
C ALA A 187 -20.61 6.94 2.47
N LEU A 188 -19.77 5.91 2.33
CA LEU A 188 -18.41 5.99 1.79
C LEU A 188 -18.37 5.37 0.40
N LEU A 189 -17.97 6.13 -0.61
CA LEU A 189 -17.62 5.63 -1.94
C LEU A 189 -16.11 5.50 -2.03
N PHE A 190 -15.66 4.26 -2.10
CA PHE A 190 -14.25 3.93 -2.14
C PHE A 190 -13.82 3.61 -3.57
N LEU A 191 -12.77 4.29 -4.03
CA LEU A 191 -12.13 4.02 -5.30
C LEU A 191 -10.75 3.39 -5.05
N ASN A 192 -10.59 2.13 -5.46
CA ASN A 192 -9.31 1.42 -5.35
C ASN A 192 -8.34 1.93 -6.43
N ARG A 193 -7.58 2.99 -6.12
CA ARG A 193 -6.73 3.68 -7.07
C ARG A 193 -5.23 3.55 -6.75
N ARG A 194 -4.71 2.30 -6.72
CA ARG A 194 -3.25 2.13 -6.83
C ARG A 194 -2.92 1.53 -8.19
N GLY A 195 -2.25 2.32 -9.04
CA GLY A 195 -1.60 1.85 -10.26
C GLY A 195 -2.18 2.30 -11.59
N TYR A 196 -3.41 2.80 -11.65
CA TYR A 196 -3.97 3.41 -12.87
C TYR A 196 -4.48 4.82 -12.55
N ALA A 197 -3.58 5.79 -12.64
CA ALA A 197 -4.02 7.17 -12.75
C ALA A 197 -4.91 7.28 -13.99
N PRO A 198 -6.10 7.94 -13.94
CA PRO A 198 -6.84 8.24 -15.14
C PRO A 198 -5.90 9.00 -16.04
N LEU A 199 -5.65 8.45 -17.23
CA LEU A 199 -4.86 9.17 -18.23
C LEU A 199 -5.69 10.31 -18.78
N THR A 200 -5.07 11.44 -19.05
CA THR A 200 -5.68 12.52 -19.80
C THR A 200 -5.46 12.26 -21.28
N LEU A 201 -6.55 12.28 -22.05
CA LEU A 201 -6.48 12.14 -23.51
C LEU A 201 -7.33 13.19 -24.22
N CYS A 202 -7.01 13.41 -25.49
CA CYS A 202 -7.83 14.19 -26.37
C CYS A 202 -9.02 13.36 -26.88
N ARG A 203 -10.26 13.83 -26.68
CA ARG A 203 -11.48 13.16 -27.18
C ARG A 203 -11.56 13.12 -28.71
N ALA A 204 -10.93 14.09 -29.38
CA ALA A 204 -11.03 14.21 -30.85
C ALA A 204 -10.08 13.22 -31.56
N CYS A 205 -8.82 13.09 -31.11
CA CYS A 205 -7.82 12.27 -31.79
C CYS A 205 -7.21 11.12 -30.95
N GLY A 206 -7.60 10.98 -29.69
CA GLY A 206 -7.07 9.95 -28.81
C GLY A 206 -5.65 10.22 -28.28
N HIS A 207 -5.05 11.40 -28.56
CA HIS A 207 -3.73 11.75 -28.05
C HIS A 207 -3.70 11.64 -26.52
N ARG A 208 -2.69 10.93 -26.00
CA ARG A 208 -2.50 10.68 -24.57
C ARG A 208 -1.40 11.57 -24.03
N PHE A 209 -1.65 12.25 -22.91
CA PHE A 209 -0.66 13.11 -22.27
C PHE A 209 0.26 12.28 -21.40
N GLN A 210 1.50 12.16 -21.81
CA GLN A 210 2.54 11.41 -21.11
C GLN A 210 3.48 12.34 -20.37
N CYS A 211 3.93 11.93 -19.19
CA CYS A 211 4.90 12.69 -18.42
C CYS A 211 6.25 12.74 -19.15
N PRO A 212 6.86 13.92 -19.33
CA PRO A 212 8.18 14.04 -19.98
C PRO A 212 9.31 13.41 -19.14
N ASN A 213 9.13 13.29 -17.81
CA ASN A 213 10.13 12.72 -16.90
C ASN A 213 9.90 11.24 -16.59
N CYS A 214 8.71 10.73 -16.94
CA CYS A 214 8.30 9.35 -16.67
C CYS A 214 7.50 8.81 -17.87
N THR A 215 7.38 7.48 -17.98
CA THR A 215 6.44 6.86 -18.91
C THR A 215 5.02 6.77 -18.36
N ALA A 216 4.77 7.32 -17.19
CA ALA A 216 3.44 7.41 -16.60
C ALA A 216 2.58 8.44 -17.34
N TRP A 217 1.25 8.23 -17.30
CA TRP A 217 0.31 9.16 -17.88
C TRP A 217 0.09 10.36 -16.96
N LEU A 218 -0.05 11.55 -17.55
CA LEU A 218 -0.45 12.75 -16.83
C LEU A 218 -1.94 12.71 -16.53
N VAL A 219 -2.27 13.19 -15.33
CA VAL A 219 -3.63 13.26 -14.80
C VAL A 219 -4.06 14.71 -14.73
N GLU A 220 -5.24 15.04 -15.27
CA GLU A 220 -5.81 16.37 -15.13
C GLU A 220 -6.31 16.60 -13.70
N HIS A 221 -5.76 17.60 -13.02
CA HIS A 221 -6.26 18.16 -11.78
C HIS A 221 -7.06 19.43 -12.05
N ARG A 222 -8.37 19.30 -12.24
CA ARG A 222 -9.26 20.40 -12.63
C ARG A 222 -9.18 21.58 -11.68
N PHE A 223 -9.15 21.34 -10.37
CA PHE A 223 -9.04 22.39 -9.35
C PHE A 223 -7.73 23.19 -9.45
N ARG A 224 -6.67 22.56 -9.94
CA ARG A 224 -5.36 23.21 -10.16
C ARG A 224 -5.15 23.70 -11.58
N ARG A 225 -6.07 23.38 -12.50
CA ARG A 225 -5.94 23.62 -13.95
C ARG A 225 -4.58 23.15 -14.51
N ALA A 226 -4.13 22.00 -14.05
CA ALA A 226 -2.82 21.44 -14.35
C ALA A 226 -2.89 19.96 -14.66
N LEU A 227 -1.93 19.48 -15.44
CA LEU A 227 -1.64 18.06 -15.63
C LEU A 227 -0.52 17.67 -14.68
N MET A 228 -0.70 16.60 -13.89
CA MET A 228 0.27 16.15 -12.90
C MET A 228 0.63 14.69 -13.10
N CYS A 229 1.90 14.37 -12.95
CA CYS A 229 2.40 13.02 -12.84
C CYS A 229 2.39 12.57 -11.39
N HIS A 230 1.53 11.62 -11.02
CA HIS A 230 1.47 11.07 -9.66
C HIS A 230 2.68 10.22 -9.27
N HIS A 231 3.57 9.93 -10.23
CA HIS A 231 4.75 9.12 -9.98
C HIS A 231 5.98 9.96 -9.61
N CYS A 232 6.25 11.04 -10.34
CA CYS A 232 7.44 11.87 -10.11
C CYS A 232 7.12 13.30 -9.63
N GLY A 233 5.84 13.66 -9.53
CA GLY A 233 5.40 15.00 -9.13
C GLY A 233 5.56 16.07 -10.21
N HIS A 234 5.90 15.69 -11.47
CA HIS A 234 5.94 16.65 -12.58
C HIS A 234 4.58 17.33 -12.74
N LEU A 235 4.58 18.64 -12.83
CA LEU A 235 3.39 19.47 -12.99
C LEU A 235 3.56 20.36 -14.21
N GLU A 236 2.57 20.33 -15.09
CA GLU A 236 2.50 21.25 -16.24
C GLU A 236 1.13 21.88 -16.34
N ARG A 237 1.05 23.05 -16.99
CA ARG A 237 -0.22 23.73 -17.17
C ARG A 237 -1.10 22.96 -18.15
N ARG A 238 -2.41 22.83 -17.84
CA ARG A 238 -3.38 22.24 -18.75
C ARG A 238 -3.36 23.00 -20.07
N PRO A 239 -3.07 22.37 -21.22
CA PRO A 239 -3.13 23.04 -22.50
C PRO A 239 -4.59 23.34 -22.89
N SER A 240 -4.81 24.46 -23.53
CA SER A 240 -6.13 24.86 -24.05
C SER A 240 -6.48 24.13 -25.34
N VAL A 241 -5.46 23.70 -26.08
CA VAL A 241 -5.60 22.98 -27.35
C VAL A 241 -4.82 21.67 -27.29
N CYS A 242 -5.28 20.67 -28.03
CA CYS A 242 -4.54 19.41 -28.15
C CYS A 242 -3.26 19.63 -28.98
N PRO A 243 -2.08 19.22 -28.49
CA PRO A 243 -0.83 19.39 -29.23
C PRO A 243 -0.77 18.56 -30.51
N ALA A 244 -1.56 17.47 -30.63
CA ALA A 244 -1.56 16.59 -31.78
C ALA A 244 -2.55 17.01 -32.88
N CYS A 245 -3.77 17.40 -32.49
CA CYS A 245 -4.82 17.73 -33.49
C CYS A 245 -5.34 19.17 -33.44
N GLN A 246 -4.78 20.01 -32.57
CA GLN A 246 -5.12 21.42 -32.40
C GLN A 246 -6.59 21.70 -32.03
N THR A 247 -7.35 20.69 -31.61
CA THR A 247 -8.74 20.86 -31.18
C THR A 247 -8.76 21.51 -29.79
N GLU A 248 -9.58 22.57 -29.67
CA GLU A 248 -9.78 23.25 -28.39
C GLU A 248 -10.67 22.46 -27.43
N ASP A 249 -10.45 22.64 -26.16
CA ASP A 249 -11.21 22.09 -25.01
C ASP A 249 -11.60 20.60 -25.13
N CYS A 250 -10.74 19.83 -25.78
CA CYS A 250 -10.96 18.41 -26.09
C CYS A 250 -10.39 17.44 -25.06
N LEU A 251 -9.80 17.93 -23.97
CA LEU A 251 -9.18 17.07 -22.96
C LEU A 251 -10.21 16.35 -22.12
N ALA A 252 -10.05 15.04 -22.00
CA ALA A 252 -10.86 14.19 -21.16
C ALA A 252 -9.99 13.31 -20.26
N ALA A 253 -10.33 13.20 -19.00
CA ALA A 253 -9.81 12.18 -18.13
C ALA A 253 -10.49 10.83 -18.44
N CYS A 254 -9.71 9.78 -18.66
CA CYS A 254 -10.20 8.41 -18.83
C CYS A 254 -10.09 7.62 -17.53
N GLY A 255 -11.13 6.86 -17.22
CA GLY A 255 -11.26 6.08 -15.97
C GLY A 255 -12.03 6.83 -14.87
N PRO A 256 -12.49 6.11 -13.83
CA PRO A 256 -13.17 6.71 -12.69
C PRO A 256 -12.15 7.49 -11.88
N GLY A 257 -12.07 8.81 -12.07
CA GLY A 257 -11.38 9.70 -11.16
C GLY A 257 -12.30 10.05 -9.98
N ILE A 258 -11.72 10.39 -8.82
CA ILE A 258 -12.48 10.88 -7.66
C ILE A 258 -13.41 12.02 -8.06
N GLU A 259 -12.94 12.93 -8.91
CA GLU A 259 -13.68 14.10 -9.37
C GLU A 259 -14.91 13.72 -10.17
N ARG A 260 -14.79 12.75 -11.11
CA ARG A 260 -15.93 12.26 -11.90
C ARG A 260 -16.94 11.51 -11.05
N LEU A 261 -16.44 10.72 -10.10
CA LEU A 261 -17.32 10.04 -9.17
C LEU A 261 -18.07 11.05 -8.30
N ALA A 262 -17.43 12.14 -7.90
CA ALA A 262 -18.06 13.23 -7.16
C ALA A 262 -19.10 13.98 -8.00
N GLU A 263 -18.79 14.29 -9.26
CA GLU A 263 -19.75 14.90 -10.21
C GLU A 263 -20.99 14.02 -10.42
N GLU A 264 -20.78 12.70 -10.56
CA GLU A 264 -21.88 11.74 -10.69
C GLU A 264 -22.71 11.65 -9.41
N ALA A 265 -22.05 11.55 -8.25
CA ALA A 265 -22.73 11.53 -6.96
C ALA A 265 -23.54 12.82 -6.71
N ALA A 266 -22.98 14.00 -7.06
CA ALA A 266 -23.70 15.28 -6.96
C ALA A 266 -24.92 15.34 -7.87
N THR A 267 -24.83 14.71 -9.04
CA THR A 267 -25.97 14.61 -9.97
C THR A 267 -27.06 13.68 -9.45
N LEU A 268 -26.67 12.54 -8.88
CA LEU A 268 -27.61 11.54 -8.35
C LEU A 268 -28.22 11.98 -7.01
N PHE A 269 -27.46 12.71 -6.19
CA PHE A 269 -27.83 13.09 -4.82
C PHE A 269 -27.65 14.62 -4.63
N PRO A 270 -28.47 15.47 -5.29
CA PRO A 270 -28.22 16.91 -5.33
C PRO A 270 -28.39 17.64 -3.98
N ARG A 271 -29.00 16.99 -2.99
CA ARG A 271 -29.16 17.53 -1.62
C ARG A 271 -28.08 17.02 -0.66
N ALA A 272 -27.25 16.09 -1.06
CA ALA A 272 -26.22 15.50 -0.20
C ALA A 272 -24.99 16.42 -0.11
N ARG A 273 -24.44 16.54 1.07
CA ARG A 273 -23.16 17.21 1.32
C ARG A 273 -22.05 16.21 1.03
N ILE A 274 -21.32 16.43 -0.05
CA ILE A 274 -20.30 15.51 -0.55
C ILE A 274 -18.91 16.04 -0.22
N LEU A 275 -18.07 15.20 0.39
CA LEU A 275 -16.65 15.46 0.60
C LEU A 275 -15.79 14.50 -0.22
N THR A 276 -14.79 15.03 -0.91
CA THR A 276 -13.75 14.25 -1.58
C THR A 276 -12.46 14.28 -0.79
N LEU A 277 -11.98 13.11 -0.34
CA LEU A 277 -10.70 12.93 0.36
C LEU A 277 -9.65 12.38 -0.59
N SER A 278 -8.63 13.19 -0.88
CA SER A 278 -7.47 12.79 -1.68
C SER A 278 -6.19 13.33 -1.06
N SER A 279 -5.11 12.54 -1.13
CA SER A 279 -3.76 12.96 -0.71
C SER A 279 -3.21 14.14 -1.52
N ASP A 280 -3.81 14.43 -2.67
CA ASP A 280 -3.31 15.39 -3.66
C ASP A 280 -3.82 16.82 -3.42
N PHE A 281 -4.69 17.02 -2.43
CA PHE A 281 -5.23 18.35 -2.13
C PHE A 281 -4.24 19.24 -1.36
N PRO A 282 -4.16 20.53 -1.69
CA PRO A 282 -3.35 21.49 -0.94
C PRO A 282 -3.87 21.64 0.50
N GLY A 283 -2.96 21.80 1.45
CA GLY A 283 -3.29 22.00 2.89
C GLY A 283 -2.72 20.94 3.84
N GLY A 284 -2.11 19.88 3.31
CA GLY A 284 -1.34 18.91 4.09
C GLY A 284 -2.11 18.21 5.23
N ALA A 285 -1.37 17.85 6.28
CA ALA A 285 -1.90 17.05 7.39
C ALA A 285 -2.95 17.77 8.25
N GLU A 286 -2.87 19.10 8.37
CA GLU A 286 -3.83 19.89 9.16
C GLU A 286 -5.22 19.88 8.53
N ARG A 287 -5.30 20.15 7.22
CA ARG A 287 -6.56 20.08 6.49
C ARG A 287 -7.19 18.70 6.57
N LEU A 288 -6.39 17.66 6.38
CA LEU A 288 -6.87 16.27 6.46
C LEU A 288 -7.48 15.98 7.84
N ARG A 289 -6.85 16.46 8.93
CA ARG A 289 -7.38 16.30 10.27
C ARG A 289 -8.74 17.00 10.43
N ALA A 290 -8.84 18.25 9.98
CA ALA A 290 -10.09 19.01 10.04
C ALA A 290 -11.22 18.33 9.24
N GLU A 291 -10.93 17.82 8.04
CA GLU A 291 -11.91 17.09 7.22
C GLU A 291 -12.36 15.78 7.89
N ILE A 292 -11.45 15.03 8.49
CA ILE A 292 -11.78 13.79 9.23
C ILE A 292 -12.65 14.10 10.47
N GLU A 293 -12.34 15.16 11.20
CA GLU A 293 -13.16 15.60 12.32
C GLU A 293 -14.57 16.03 11.86
N ALA A 294 -14.67 16.74 10.74
CA ALA A 294 -15.93 17.14 10.15
C ALA A 294 -16.79 15.94 9.72
N ILE A 295 -16.18 14.91 9.10
CA ILE A 295 -16.88 13.65 8.79
C ILE A 295 -17.39 13.00 10.08
N SER A 296 -16.57 12.96 11.13
CA SER A 296 -16.91 12.34 12.41
C SER A 296 -18.07 13.05 13.13
N ARG A 297 -18.23 14.36 12.91
CA ARG A 297 -19.37 15.15 13.42
C ARG A 297 -20.66 14.98 12.60
N GLY A 298 -20.58 14.42 11.38
CA GLY A 298 -21.73 14.31 10.48
C GLY A 298 -21.93 15.54 9.58
N ASP A 299 -20.88 16.34 9.36
CA ASP A 299 -20.97 17.54 8.50
C ASP A 299 -21.13 17.17 7.02
N PHE A 300 -20.88 15.90 6.65
CA PHE A 300 -21.00 15.37 5.30
C PHE A 300 -21.82 14.08 5.26
N ASP A 301 -22.57 13.89 4.17
CA ASP A 301 -23.47 12.77 3.97
C ASP A 301 -22.83 11.66 3.11
N ILE A 302 -22.03 12.07 2.10
CA ILE A 302 -21.28 11.16 1.25
C ILE A 302 -19.80 11.55 1.30
N VAL A 303 -18.96 10.56 1.62
CA VAL A 303 -17.50 10.70 1.55
C VAL A 303 -16.99 9.90 0.36
N ILE A 304 -16.21 10.52 -0.51
CA ILE A 304 -15.58 9.85 -1.66
C ILE A 304 -14.07 9.88 -1.43
N GLY A 305 -13.44 8.71 -1.45
CA GLY A 305 -12.02 8.67 -1.17
C GLY A 305 -11.30 7.43 -1.66
N THR A 306 -9.96 7.49 -1.57
CA THR A 306 -9.07 6.37 -1.87
C THR A 306 -8.54 5.78 -0.56
N GLN A 307 -7.36 5.19 -0.56
CA GLN A 307 -6.76 4.49 0.58
C GLN A 307 -6.69 5.29 1.89
N LEU A 308 -6.74 6.62 1.81
CA LEU A 308 -6.71 7.48 2.99
C LEU A 308 -7.88 7.21 3.93
N VAL A 309 -9.09 7.00 3.37
CA VAL A 309 -10.31 6.70 4.14
C VAL A 309 -10.35 5.26 4.67
N ALA A 310 -9.54 4.37 4.10
CA ALA A 310 -9.43 2.99 4.57
C ALA A 310 -8.67 2.86 5.90
N LYS A 311 -7.88 3.86 6.30
CA LYS A 311 -6.90 3.75 7.40
C LYS A 311 -7.23 4.65 8.59
N GLY A 312 -7.07 4.10 9.80
CA GLY A 312 -6.89 4.83 11.06
C GLY A 312 -8.07 5.62 11.63
N HIS A 313 -9.16 5.85 10.89
CA HIS A 313 -10.23 6.75 11.31
C HIS A 313 -11.53 6.03 11.65
N ASN A 314 -12.28 6.58 12.59
CA ASN A 314 -13.59 6.08 12.96
C ASN A 314 -14.66 7.11 12.56
N PHE A 315 -15.64 6.66 11.80
CA PHE A 315 -16.78 7.45 11.35
C PHE A 315 -18.07 6.90 11.97
N PRO A 316 -18.62 7.57 13.00
CA PRO A 316 -19.74 7.02 13.78
C PRO A 316 -21.01 6.78 12.98
N LEU A 317 -21.32 7.62 12.02
CA LEU A 317 -22.53 7.56 11.20
C LEU A 317 -22.38 6.73 9.93
N LEU A 318 -21.19 6.17 9.65
CA LEU A 318 -20.92 5.44 8.44
C LEU A 318 -21.56 4.04 8.49
N SER A 319 -22.67 3.88 7.79
CA SER A 319 -23.41 2.61 7.69
C SER A 319 -23.24 1.90 6.34
N LEU A 320 -22.85 2.63 5.28
CA LEU A 320 -22.69 2.09 3.93
C LEU A 320 -21.29 2.34 3.38
N VAL A 321 -20.69 1.29 2.80
CA VAL A 321 -19.48 1.39 1.98
C VAL A 321 -19.80 0.87 0.57
N GLY A 322 -19.53 1.67 -0.45
CA GLY A 322 -19.57 1.29 -1.85
C GLY A 322 -18.17 1.25 -2.44
N VAL A 323 -17.68 0.08 -2.84
CA VAL A 323 -16.45 -0.08 -3.60
C VAL A 323 -16.78 0.02 -5.07
N ILE A 324 -16.24 1.02 -5.77
CA ILE A 324 -16.63 1.35 -7.15
C ILE A 324 -16.01 0.42 -8.17
N ASP A 325 -14.75 0.06 -7.99
CA ASP A 325 -14.04 -0.89 -8.86
C ASP A 325 -13.07 -1.72 -8.01
N ALA A 326 -13.47 -2.95 -7.72
CA ALA A 326 -12.69 -3.85 -6.90
C ALA A 326 -11.57 -4.56 -7.67
N ASP A 327 -11.69 -4.64 -8.99
CA ASP A 327 -10.81 -5.47 -9.85
C ASP A 327 -9.50 -4.78 -10.22
N ILE A 328 -9.41 -3.45 -10.11
CA ILE A 328 -8.22 -2.67 -10.50
C ILE A 328 -6.94 -3.22 -9.87
N GLY A 329 -7.00 -3.63 -8.60
CA GLY A 329 -5.84 -4.18 -7.89
C GLY A 329 -5.41 -5.57 -8.38
N LEU A 330 -6.33 -6.33 -8.99
CA LEU A 330 -6.11 -7.73 -9.39
C LEU A 330 -5.45 -7.87 -10.77
N THR A 331 -5.51 -6.84 -11.60
CA THR A 331 -5.04 -6.88 -13.00
C THR A 331 -3.54 -6.63 -13.16
N SER A 332 -2.80 -6.39 -12.08
CA SER A 332 -1.37 -6.15 -12.12
C SER A 332 -0.58 -7.46 -12.12
N GLY A 333 0.55 -7.49 -12.85
CA GLY A 333 1.51 -8.61 -12.78
C GLY A 333 2.33 -8.68 -11.48
N ASP A 334 1.89 -8.00 -10.42
CA ASP A 334 2.53 -8.03 -9.10
C ASP A 334 2.15 -9.32 -8.37
N PRO A 335 3.10 -10.17 -7.96
CA PRO A 335 2.82 -11.39 -7.21
C PRO A 335 2.04 -11.18 -5.90
N ARG A 336 1.99 -9.96 -5.38
CA ARG A 336 1.26 -9.60 -4.16
C ARG A 336 -0.09 -8.92 -4.43
N ALA A 337 -0.53 -8.86 -5.69
CA ALA A 337 -1.74 -8.15 -6.09
C ALA A 337 -3.00 -8.66 -5.37
N ALA A 338 -3.18 -9.98 -5.32
CA ALA A 338 -4.33 -10.61 -4.67
C ALA A 338 -4.35 -10.34 -3.16
N GLU A 339 -3.20 -10.53 -2.48
CA GLU A 339 -3.05 -10.24 -1.05
C GLU A 339 -3.41 -8.79 -0.72
N ARG A 340 -2.82 -7.83 -1.44
CA ARG A 340 -3.07 -6.41 -1.21
C ARG A 340 -4.50 -5.99 -1.49
N THR A 341 -5.08 -6.54 -2.55
CA THR A 341 -6.48 -6.24 -2.88
C THR A 341 -7.40 -6.80 -1.80
N PHE A 342 -7.18 -8.03 -1.35
CA PHE A 342 -7.94 -8.62 -0.25
C PHE A 342 -7.82 -7.76 1.03
N GLN A 343 -6.61 -7.43 1.45
CA GLN A 343 -6.35 -6.62 2.65
C GLN A 343 -7.06 -5.25 2.58
N LEU A 344 -6.96 -4.58 1.44
CA LEU A 344 -7.56 -3.27 1.24
C LEU A 344 -9.09 -3.34 1.25
N LEU A 345 -9.69 -4.29 0.52
CA LEU A 345 -11.14 -4.47 0.47
C LEU A 345 -11.69 -4.85 1.84
N GLN A 346 -11.03 -5.75 2.56
CA GLN A 346 -11.41 -6.14 3.91
C GLN A 346 -11.36 -4.96 4.89
N GLN A 347 -10.32 -4.12 4.81
CA GLN A 347 -10.20 -2.92 5.64
C GLN A 347 -11.31 -1.91 5.36
N VAL A 348 -11.57 -1.64 4.08
CA VAL A 348 -12.57 -0.65 3.65
C VAL A 348 -13.98 -1.11 3.96
N THR A 349 -14.35 -2.33 3.58
CA THR A 349 -15.69 -2.86 3.88
C THR A 349 -15.93 -2.94 5.38
N GLY A 350 -14.89 -3.29 6.15
CA GLY A 350 -14.90 -3.30 7.60
C GLY A 350 -15.09 -1.92 8.27
N ARG A 351 -15.15 -0.81 7.53
CA ARG A 351 -15.47 0.52 8.08
C ARG A 351 -16.95 0.71 8.36
N ALA A 352 -17.82 0.07 7.60
CA ALA A 352 -19.26 0.15 7.80
C ALA A 352 -19.68 -0.45 9.15
N GLY A 353 -20.62 0.22 9.83
CA GLY A 353 -21.27 -0.32 11.04
C GLY A 353 -20.33 -0.51 12.24
N ARG A 354 -19.36 0.37 12.43
CA ARG A 354 -18.46 0.31 13.61
C ARG A 354 -19.10 0.81 14.89
N PHE A 355 -20.24 1.48 14.80
CA PHE A 355 -20.97 2.03 15.96
C PHE A 355 -22.31 1.34 16.15
N GLU A 356 -23.43 2.04 16.26
CA GLU A 356 -24.74 1.48 16.65
C GLU A 356 -25.54 0.96 15.46
N THR A 357 -25.27 1.42 14.26
CA THR A 357 -25.97 1.03 13.03
C THR A 357 -25.35 -0.22 12.40
N ALA A 358 -26.22 -1.12 11.90
CA ALA A 358 -25.78 -2.28 11.12
C ALA A 358 -25.09 -1.80 9.82
N GLY A 359 -23.87 -2.24 9.60
CA GLY A 359 -23.09 -1.87 8.42
C GLY A 359 -23.39 -2.73 7.22
N ARG A 360 -23.39 -2.11 6.03
CA ARG A 360 -23.47 -2.83 4.76
C ARG A 360 -22.37 -2.34 3.81
N ALA A 361 -21.81 -3.26 3.03
CA ALA A 361 -20.85 -2.94 1.98
C ALA A 361 -21.30 -3.54 0.65
N TYR A 362 -21.24 -2.74 -0.41
CA TYR A 362 -21.42 -3.20 -1.79
C TYR A 362 -20.09 -3.12 -2.53
N VAL A 363 -19.75 -4.22 -3.22
CA VAL A 363 -18.50 -4.34 -3.97
C VAL A 363 -18.85 -4.52 -5.44
N GLN A 364 -18.61 -3.48 -6.24
CA GLN A 364 -18.77 -3.55 -7.70
C GLN A 364 -17.59 -4.26 -8.32
N THR A 365 -17.83 -5.37 -9.03
CA THR A 365 -16.79 -6.20 -9.63
C THR A 365 -17.25 -6.85 -10.94
N TRP A 366 -16.32 -7.02 -11.88
CA TRP A 366 -16.50 -7.82 -13.10
C TRP A 366 -16.16 -9.30 -12.87
N GLN A 367 -15.54 -9.63 -11.71
CA GLN A 367 -15.02 -10.96 -11.41
C GLN A 367 -15.49 -11.46 -10.03
N PRO A 368 -16.80 -11.61 -9.80
CA PRO A 368 -17.32 -12.04 -8.49
C PRO A 368 -16.84 -13.45 -8.08
N GLU A 369 -16.43 -14.28 -9.06
CA GLU A 369 -15.89 -15.63 -8.82
C GLU A 369 -14.40 -15.64 -8.45
N HIS A 370 -13.69 -14.50 -8.55
CA HIS A 370 -12.27 -14.44 -8.20
C HIS A 370 -12.07 -14.84 -6.72
N PRO A 371 -11.00 -15.61 -6.37
CA PRO A 371 -10.76 -16.07 -5.00
C PRO A 371 -10.85 -14.97 -3.93
N VAL A 372 -10.26 -13.80 -4.23
CA VAL A 372 -10.35 -12.61 -3.36
C VAL A 372 -11.79 -12.19 -3.09
N MET A 373 -12.63 -12.14 -4.15
CA MET A 373 -14.04 -11.74 -4.02
C MET A 373 -14.85 -12.80 -3.26
N ARG A 374 -14.66 -14.06 -3.57
CA ARG A 374 -15.35 -15.17 -2.86
C ARG A 374 -15.06 -15.14 -1.36
N ALA A 375 -13.80 -15.00 -0.98
CA ALA A 375 -13.40 -14.95 0.43
C ALA A 375 -13.96 -13.70 1.14
N LEU A 376 -13.95 -12.55 0.46
CA LEU A 376 -14.51 -11.31 1.00
C LEU A 376 -16.02 -11.42 1.23
N LEU A 377 -16.76 -11.95 0.25
CA LEU A 377 -18.23 -12.08 0.29
C LEU A 377 -18.71 -13.13 1.29
N SER A 378 -17.98 -14.23 1.42
CA SER A 378 -18.31 -15.28 2.41
C SER A 378 -17.92 -14.89 3.84
N GLY A 379 -17.10 -13.87 4.02
CA GLY A 379 -16.49 -13.53 5.31
C GLY A 379 -15.43 -14.54 5.79
N ASP A 380 -15.09 -15.52 4.94
CA ASP A 380 -14.12 -16.56 5.23
C ASP A 380 -12.72 -16.15 4.73
N SER A 381 -12.01 -15.38 5.56
CA SER A 381 -10.65 -14.97 5.27
C SER A 381 -9.65 -16.14 5.28
N GLU A 382 -9.91 -17.21 6.03
CA GLU A 382 -9.02 -18.37 6.09
C GLU A 382 -8.91 -19.04 4.71
N ARG A 383 -10.00 -19.16 4.00
CA ARG A 383 -10.03 -19.68 2.63
C ARG A 383 -9.10 -18.89 1.70
N PHE A 384 -9.11 -17.56 1.77
CA PHE A 384 -8.19 -16.74 0.99
C PHE A 384 -6.74 -17.05 1.33
N TYR A 385 -6.42 -17.11 2.63
CA TYR A 385 -5.05 -17.38 3.09
C TYR A 385 -4.55 -18.77 2.66
N GLU A 386 -5.41 -19.77 2.68
CA GLU A 386 -5.08 -21.12 2.22
C GLU A 386 -4.80 -21.13 0.71
N GLU A 387 -5.71 -20.59 -0.09
CA GLU A 387 -5.58 -20.52 -1.56
C GLU A 387 -4.32 -19.75 -1.96
N GLU A 388 -4.09 -18.55 -1.42
CA GLU A 388 -2.93 -17.71 -1.72
C GLU A 388 -1.61 -18.35 -1.25
N THR A 389 -1.60 -18.96 -0.06
CA THR A 389 -0.43 -19.68 0.46
C THR A 389 -0.04 -20.85 -0.44
N ASN A 390 -1.01 -21.62 -0.93
CA ASN A 390 -0.78 -22.75 -1.82
C ASN A 390 -0.26 -22.29 -3.19
N GLN A 391 -0.81 -21.21 -3.74
CA GLN A 391 -0.32 -20.60 -4.99
C GLN A 391 1.13 -20.14 -4.85
N ARG A 392 1.47 -19.42 -3.78
CA ARG A 392 2.85 -18.96 -3.54
C ARG A 392 3.82 -20.10 -3.32
N ARG A 393 3.39 -21.16 -2.63
CA ARG A 393 4.23 -22.36 -2.45
C ARG A 393 4.52 -23.04 -3.79
N ALA A 394 3.50 -23.25 -4.61
CA ALA A 394 3.64 -23.82 -5.95
C ALA A 394 4.55 -22.97 -6.86
N ALA A 395 4.46 -21.66 -6.72
CA ALA A 395 5.23 -20.68 -7.49
C ALA A 395 6.59 -20.30 -6.86
N CYS A 396 7.01 -20.94 -5.77
CA CYS A 396 8.24 -20.61 -5.05
C CYS A 396 8.39 -19.09 -4.78
N LEU A 397 7.27 -18.42 -4.45
CA LEU A 397 7.22 -17.00 -4.11
C LEU A 397 7.37 -16.81 -2.59
N PRO A 398 7.77 -15.61 -2.12
CA PRO A 398 7.82 -15.35 -0.70
C PRO A 398 6.48 -15.66 0.02
N PRO A 399 6.52 -16.35 1.19
CA PRO A 399 7.67 -16.70 2.01
C PRO A 399 8.33 -18.06 1.69
N PHE A 400 7.93 -18.78 0.66
CA PHE A 400 8.47 -20.10 0.31
C PHE A 400 9.73 -20.03 -0.55
N GLY A 401 9.90 -18.93 -1.28
CA GLY A 401 11.10 -18.55 -1.98
C GLY A 401 11.56 -17.16 -1.58
N ARG A 402 12.56 -16.65 -2.27
CA ARG A 402 13.12 -15.30 -2.13
C ARG A 402 13.22 -14.63 -3.48
N LEU A 403 13.08 -13.33 -3.48
CA LEU A 403 13.18 -12.51 -4.68
C LEU A 403 14.23 -11.43 -4.49
N ALA A 404 14.93 -11.06 -5.57
CA ALA A 404 15.73 -9.85 -5.59
C ALA A 404 15.50 -9.12 -6.92
N ALA A 405 15.14 -7.87 -6.86
CA ALA A 405 15.02 -6.99 -8.02
C ALA A 405 16.30 -6.15 -8.16
N LEU A 406 16.89 -6.18 -9.36
CA LEU A 406 17.98 -5.27 -9.72
C LEU A 406 17.42 -4.26 -10.73
N ILE A 407 17.44 -2.98 -10.36
CA ILE A 407 16.97 -1.88 -11.19
C ILE A 407 18.20 -1.14 -11.75
N VAL A 408 18.43 -1.32 -13.03
CA VAL A 408 19.45 -0.58 -13.77
C VAL A 408 18.82 0.71 -14.31
N SER A 409 19.37 1.86 -13.97
CA SER A 409 18.79 3.14 -14.39
C SER A 409 19.85 4.08 -14.97
N GLY A 410 19.50 4.78 -16.06
CA GLY A 410 20.38 5.73 -16.73
C GLY A 410 19.62 6.85 -17.43
N LYS A 411 20.27 7.99 -17.69
CA LYS A 411 19.66 9.08 -18.48
C LYS A 411 19.48 8.70 -19.94
N ASP A 412 20.43 7.91 -20.48
CA ASP A 412 20.35 7.35 -21.82
C ASP A 412 19.81 5.91 -21.77
N SER A 413 18.77 5.63 -22.56
CA SER A 413 18.11 4.33 -22.60
C SER A 413 19.03 3.22 -23.09
N ALA A 414 19.78 3.48 -24.18
CA ALA A 414 20.66 2.49 -24.78
C ALA A 414 21.79 2.08 -23.83
N SER A 415 22.38 3.06 -23.13
CA SER A 415 23.42 2.81 -22.12
C SER A 415 22.88 2.01 -20.92
N ALA A 416 21.68 2.32 -20.45
CA ALA A 416 21.04 1.59 -19.35
C ALA A 416 20.73 0.15 -19.76
N GLU A 417 20.16 -0.06 -20.95
CA GLU A 417 19.88 -1.39 -21.48
C GLU A 417 21.15 -2.23 -21.71
N ALA A 418 22.16 -1.63 -22.34
CA ALA A 418 23.45 -2.28 -22.58
C ALA A 418 24.08 -2.74 -21.28
N HIS A 419 24.06 -1.88 -20.23
CA HIS A 419 24.53 -2.22 -18.89
C HIS A 419 23.71 -3.35 -18.26
N ALA A 420 22.38 -3.31 -18.34
CA ALA A 420 21.52 -4.37 -17.84
C ALA A 420 21.77 -5.72 -18.52
N ARG A 421 21.97 -5.72 -19.83
CA ARG A 421 22.34 -6.93 -20.61
C ARG A 421 23.74 -7.43 -20.23
N ALA A 422 24.71 -6.55 -20.05
CA ALA A 422 26.05 -6.90 -19.59
C ALA A 422 26.03 -7.49 -18.19
N LEU A 423 25.26 -6.88 -17.28
CA LEU A 423 25.05 -7.39 -15.93
C LEU A 423 24.43 -8.79 -15.96
N ALA A 424 23.38 -9.01 -16.75
CA ALA A 424 22.76 -10.34 -16.91
C ALA A 424 23.77 -11.39 -17.38
N ARG A 425 24.58 -11.07 -18.40
CA ARG A 425 25.61 -12.00 -18.89
C ARG A 425 26.66 -12.33 -17.84
N ALA A 426 27.09 -11.33 -17.06
CA ALA A 426 28.09 -11.52 -16.01
C ALA A 426 27.63 -12.54 -14.95
N ALA A 427 26.34 -12.64 -14.66
CA ALA A 427 25.82 -13.64 -13.73
C ALA A 427 26.12 -15.08 -14.20
N TYR A 428 25.96 -15.35 -15.48
CA TYR A 428 26.16 -16.71 -16.07
C TYR A 428 27.65 -17.07 -16.23
N THR A 429 28.58 -16.14 -15.99
CA THR A 429 30.03 -16.43 -15.98
C THR A 429 30.57 -16.74 -14.58
N LEU A 430 29.71 -16.62 -13.55
CA LEU A 430 30.09 -16.95 -12.18
C LEU A 430 30.28 -18.46 -12.01
N PRO A 431 31.34 -18.92 -11.32
CA PRO A 431 31.45 -20.31 -10.97
C PRO A 431 30.33 -20.72 -9.99
N PRO A 432 29.82 -21.94 -10.11
CA PRO A 432 28.89 -22.48 -9.11
C PRO A 432 29.52 -22.46 -7.71
N SER A 433 28.68 -22.32 -6.68
CA SER A 433 29.09 -22.42 -5.29
C SER A 433 28.23 -23.46 -4.55
N GLU A 434 28.67 -23.90 -3.38
CA GLU A 434 27.87 -24.83 -2.56
C GLU A 434 26.51 -24.22 -2.15
N GLY A 435 26.43 -22.89 -2.01
CA GLY A 435 25.21 -22.19 -1.59
C GLY A 435 24.24 -21.85 -2.72
N TRP A 436 24.65 -21.90 -3.99
CA TRP A 436 23.81 -21.54 -5.13
C TRP A 436 24.32 -22.07 -6.46
N THR A 437 23.38 -22.31 -7.37
CA THR A 437 23.64 -22.67 -8.77
C THR A 437 22.73 -21.82 -9.66
N LEU A 438 23.23 -21.24 -10.75
CA LEU A 438 22.43 -20.48 -11.68
C LEU A 438 21.94 -21.36 -12.83
N THR A 439 20.62 -21.42 -13.00
CA THR A 439 19.97 -22.17 -14.08
C THR A 439 19.36 -21.23 -15.13
N PRO A 440 19.25 -21.64 -16.41
CA PRO A 440 18.55 -20.86 -17.42
C PRO A 440 17.12 -20.51 -17.01
N ALA A 441 16.60 -19.38 -17.49
CA ALA A 441 15.22 -18.99 -17.25
C ALA A 441 14.27 -20.01 -17.88
N GLY A 442 13.54 -20.75 -17.06
CA GLY A 442 12.57 -21.75 -17.49
C GLY A 442 12.21 -22.68 -16.34
N GLY A 443 10.97 -22.66 -15.89
CA GLY A 443 10.52 -23.43 -14.74
C GLY A 443 10.76 -22.75 -13.39
N TRP A 444 10.44 -23.45 -12.31
CA TRP A 444 10.60 -22.99 -10.94
C TRP A 444 11.93 -23.50 -10.37
N PRO A 445 12.71 -22.61 -9.70
CA PRO A 445 13.99 -23.01 -9.13
C PRO A 445 13.79 -24.05 -8.00
N LYS A 446 14.68 -25.03 -7.93
CA LYS A 446 14.67 -26.11 -6.94
C LYS A 446 15.96 -26.08 -6.13
N ASP A 447 15.90 -26.58 -4.92
CA ASP A 447 17.04 -26.74 -4.01
C ASP A 447 17.85 -25.43 -3.84
N ASN A 448 19.04 -25.32 -4.41
CA ASN A 448 19.89 -24.14 -4.42
C ASN A 448 19.94 -23.44 -5.79
N GLU A 449 19.05 -23.79 -6.71
CA GLU A 449 19.00 -23.21 -8.05
C GLU A 449 18.44 -21.79 -8.00
N LEU A 450 19.09 -20.85 -8.66
CA LEU A 450 18.58 -19.51 -8.89
C LEU A 450 18.25 -19.30 -10.36
N THR A 451 17.24 -18.52 -10.63
CA THR A 451 16.90 -18.09 -12.00
C THR A 451 16.87 -16.58 -12.10
N ILE A 452 17.35 -16.03 -13.22
CA ILE A 452 17.29 -14.61 -13.52
C ILE A 452 16.30 -14.40 -14.67
N LEU A 453 15.34 -13.51 -14.45
CA LEU A 453 14.40 -13.05 -15.47
C LEU A 453 14.81 -11.64 -15.93
N GLY A 454 14.72 -11.39 -17.21
CA GLY A 454 15.10 -10.13 -17.83
C GLY A 454 16.51 -10.15 -18.43
N PRO A 455 17.09 -8.98 -18.78
CA PRO A 455 16.55 -7.65 -18.51
C PRO A 455 15.31 -7.33 -19.34
N ALA A 456 14.38 -6.63 -18.72
CA ALA A 456 13.20 -6.06 -19.36
C ALA A 456 13.01 -4.62 -18.89
N GLU A 457 12.33 -3.80 -19.68
CA GLU A 457 11.91 -2.50 -19.18
C GLU A 457 11.11 -2.64 -17.89
N ALA A 458 11.36 -1.76 -16.92
CA ALA A 458 10.55 -1.73 -15.71
C ALA A 458 9.10 -1.31 -16.05
N PRO A 459 8.08 -1.72 -15.27
CA PRO A 459 6.68 -1.32 -15.52
C PRO A 459 6.49 0.19 -15.64
N ILE A 460 7.32 0.98 -14.93
CA ILE A 460 7.47 2.41 -15.20
C ILE A 460 8.88 2.59 -15.77
N ALA A 461 8.95 2.62 -17.09
CA ALA A 461 10.20 2.59 -17.83
C ALA A 461 11.05 3.85 -17.63
N VAL A 462 10.44 5.01 -17.32
CA VAL A 462 11.16 6.26 -17.04
C VAL A 462 10.67 6.89 -15.75
N ILE A 463 11.61 7.25 -14.85
CA ILE A 463 11.34 7.99 -13.61
C ILE A 463 12.35 9.15 -13.51
N ARG A 464 11.84 10.37 -13.32
CA ARG A 464 12.67 11.59 -13.18
C ARG A 464 13.73 11.69 -14.28
N GLY A 465 13.33 11.42 -15.53
CA GLY A 465 14.22 11.46 -16.70
C GLY A 465 15.25 10.33 -16.77
N ARG A 466 15.09 9.26 -15.99
CA ARG A 466 15.99 8.09 -16.04
C ARG A 466 15.23 6.88 -16.57
N HIS A 467 15.76 6.26 -17.62
CA HIS A 467 15.29 4.99 -18.14
C HIS A 467 15.64 3.86 -17.18
N ARG A 468 14.73 2.89 -17.01
CA ARG A 468 14.84 1.80 -16.03
C ARG A 468 14.66 0.45 -16.70
N PHE A 469 15.63 -0.42 -16.46
CA PHE A 469 15.56 -1.85 -16.81
C PHE A 469 15.62 -2.69 -15.54
N ARG A 470 14.89 -3.78 -15.53
CA ARG A 470 14.79 -4.65 -14.36
C ARG A 470 15.28 -6.05 -14.68
N LEU A 471 16.03 -6.60 -13.75
CA LEU A 471 16.34 -8.02 -13.61
C LEU A 471 15.66 -8.52 -12.34
N LEU A 472 15.10 -9.71 -12.38
CA LEU A 472 14.46 -10.33 -11.22
C LEU A 472 15.11 -11.69 -10.97
N VAL A 473 15.73 -11.85 -9.82
CA VAL A 473 16.26 -13.12 -9.32
C VAL A 473 15.18 -13.83 -8.53
N ARG A 474 14.95 -15.10 -8.82
CA ARG A 474 14.13 -16.00 -8.02
C ARG A 474 15.03 -17.06 -7.41
N ALA A 475 14.87 -17.32 -6.15
CA ALA A 475 15.66 -18.27 -5.38
C ALA A 475 14.78 -19.08 -4.42
N PRO A 476 15.03 -20.36 -4.23
CA PRO A 476 14.50 -21.12 -3.10
C PRO A 476 15.01 -20.53 -1.79
N ARG A 477 14.33 -20.84 -0.70
CA ARG A 477 14.70 -20.30 0.61
C ARG A 477 16.06 -20.81 1.10
N ALA A 478 16.46 -22.02 0.68
CA ALA A 478 17.72 -22.63 1.05
C ALA A 478 18.93 -22.04 0.33
N ALA A 479 18.73 -21.40 -0.84
CA ALA A 479 19.82 -20.81 -1.61
C ALA A 479 20.40 -19.56 -0.94
N ASP A 480 21.73 -19.40 -1.01
CA ASP A 480 22.42 -18.18 -0.55
C ASP A 480 22.28 -17.04 -1.57
N LEU A 481 21.09 -16.45 -1.59
CA LEU A 481 20.80 -15.29 -2.46
C LEU A 481 21.75 -14.12 -2.21
N GLN A 482 22.11 -13.84 -0.97
CA GLN A 482 23.00 -12.72 -0.65
C GLN A 482 24.44 -12.97 -1.11
N GLY A 483 24.96 -14.18 -0.93
CA GLY A 483 26.26 -14.60 -1.46
C GLY A 483 26.31 -14.46 -2.97
N PHE A 484 25.26 -14.95 -3.66
CA PHE A 484 25.12 -14.80 -5.11
C PHE A 484 25.13 -13.34 -5.53
N LEU A 485 24.29 -12.49 -4.94
CA LEU A 485 24.20 -11.07 -5.28
C LEU A 485 25.53 -10.34 -5.08
N ARG A 486 26.26 -10.61 -3.99
CA ARG A 486 27.59 -10.05 -3.76
C ARG A 486 28.59 -10.47 -4.83
N ALA A 487 28.65 -11.75 -5.14
CA ALA A 487 29.57 -12.27 -6.17
C ALA A 487 29.23 -11.69 -7.55
N TRP A 488 27.93 -11.65 -7.89
CA TRP A 488 27.44 -11.08 -9.14
C TRP A 488 27.78 -9.61 -9.32
N LEU A 489 27.48 -8.78 -8.33
CA LEU A 489 27.78 -7.34 -8.38
C LEU A 489 29.30 -7.05 -8.40
N ALA A 490 30.10 -7.87 -7.73
CA ALA A 490 31.56 -7.73 -7.73
C ALA A 490 32.17 -8.05 -9.10
N SER A 491 31.64 -9.05 -9.82
CA SER A 491 32.10 -9.47 -11.15
C SER A 491 31.43 -8.70 -12.29
N GLY A 492 30.32 -8.02 -12.01
CA GLY A 492 29.53 -7.30 -13.00
C GLY A 492 30.20 -6.03 -13.53
N PRO A 493 29.62 -5.42 -14.58
CA PRO A 493 30.11 -4.18 -15.14
C PRO A 493 30.04 -3.06 -14.09
N LYS A 494 31.09 -2.27 -13.97
CA LYS A 494 31.11 -1.09 -13.06
C LYS A 494 30.14 -0.02 -13.57
N GLU A 495 29.48 0.65 -12.67
CA GLU A 495 28.65 1.81 -12.96
C GLU A 495 29.45 2.92 -13.64
N LYS A 496 29.10 3.28 -14.86
CA LYS A 496 29.74 4.32 -15.65
C LYS A 496 28.71 5.17 -16.40
N GLY A 497 29.07 6.37 -16.81
CA GLY A 497 28.20 7.22 -17.65
C GLY A 497 26.87 7.62 -16.99
N GLY A 498 26.82 7.66 -15.65
CA GLY A 498 25.60 7.99 -14.91
C GLY A 498 24.58 6.83 -14.81
N VAL A 499 24.94 5.63 -15.27
CA VAL A 499 24.15 4.42 -15.00
C VAL A 499 24.31 4.04 -13.53
N ARG A 500 23.23 3.58 -12.90
CA ARG A 500 23.18 3.12 -11.50
C ARG A 500 22.45 1.79 -11.42
N VAL A 501 22.86 0.95 -10.49
CA VAL A 501 22.23 -0.33 -10.16
C VAL A 501 21.73 -0.25 -8.72
N ALA A 502 20.44 -0.37 -8.53
CA ALA A 502 19.81 -0.52 -7.21
C ALA A 502 19.38 -1.97 -7.03
N VAL A 503 19.62 -2.52 -5.84
CA VAL A 503 19.23 -3.89 -5.49
C VAL A 503 18.19 -3.82 -4.37
N ASP A 504 17.06 -4.46 -4.59
CA ASP A 504 16.02 -4.63 -3.58
C ASP A 504 15.78 -6.13 -3.34
N VAL A 505 16.10 -6.59 -2.13
CA VAL A 505 15.87 -7.96 -1.71
C VAL A 505 14.49 -8.05 -1.06
N ASP A 506 13.74 -9.07 -1.45
CA ASP A 506 12.34 -9.28 -1.07
C ASP A 506 11.49 -8.01 -1.30
N PRO A 507 11.40 -7.55 -2.57
CA PRO A 507 10.68 -6.35 -2.93
C PRO A 507 9.21 -6.44 -2.53
N GLN A 508 8.68 -5.34 -2.01
CA GLN A 508 7.25 -5.23 -1.71
C GLN A 508 6.46 -4.73 -2.92
N SER A 509 7.08 -3.99 -3.82
CA SER A 509 6.46 -3.50 -5.05
C SER A 509 7.28 -3.91 -6.27
N PHE A 510 6.61 -4.29 -7.34
CA PHE A 510 7.22 -4.63 -8.62
C PHE A 510 7.02 -3.53 -9.68
N LEU A 511 6.65 -2.32 -9.24
CA LEU A 511 6.45 -1.14 -10.10
C LEU A 511 7.76 -0.39 -10.40
#